data_1e671b9024f64b8fb5041bcdb53eed70
#
_entry.id   1e671b9024f64b8fb5041bcdb53eed70
#
_cell.length_a   1.000
_cell.length_b   1.000
_cell.length_c   1.000
_cell.angle_alpha   90.00
_cell.angle_beta   90.00
_cell.angle_gamma   90.00
#
_symmetry.space_group_name_H-M   'P 1'
#
loop_
_entity.id
_entity.type
_entity.pdbx_description
1 polymer ?
#
loop_
_entity_poly.entity_id
_entity_poly.type
_entity_poly.pdbx_seq_one_letter_code
_entity_poly.pdbx_strand_id
1 'polypeptide(L)'
;MKRVIAIGELLIDFVPGEKGCALREVSHFERVAGGAPANVVSAVSRLGGSGVMVSQVGEDAFGEHIIDVLQNNGVDTSWVYKTRRANTGLAFVSLDSTGNREFSFFRNPSADLFLSPEQITPELMADGAVLHFCSVDLVDQPVKQAHRRAIELARERGMIVCFDPNVRLPLWDSPADCRAAIREFLPCADLVKLSDDELEFVTGCRTEREAAEQLFAGGCKLLLVTRGAEGSAAYTPGAFAERAALRVPVADTTGCGDSFIGSFLYQLVRDRVTLETLPALAEAELGRYLDFSAGYASLTVQRKGAVMATLPELLAAYPALA
;
A
#
# COMPACT_ATOMS: atom_id res chain seq x y z
N MET A 1 -6.08 18.45 -9.80
CA MET A 1 -5.47 17.17 -10.23
C MET A 1 -6.36 16.06 -9.72
N LYS A 2 -6.58 14.98 -10.47
CA LYS A 2 -7.30 13.81 -9.97
C LYS A 2 -6.57 13.18 -8.79
N ARG A 3 -7.31 12.54 -7.86
CA ARG A 3 -6.81 12.09 -6.55
C ARG A 3 -6.60 10.58 -6.50
N VAL A 4 -5.56 10.14 -5.79
CA VAL A 4 -5.42 8.77 -5.29
C VAL A 4 -5.91 8.75 -3.85
N ILE A 5 -6.95 7.99 -3.59
CA ILE A 5 -7.57 7.84 -2.27
C ILE A 5 -7.16 6.49 -1.72
N ALA A 6 -6.57 6.44 -0.54
CA ALA A 6 -6.28 5.19 0.15
C ALA A 6 -7.14 5.06 1.41
N ILE A 7 -7.68 3.86 1.64
CA ILE A 7 -8.40 3.50 2.85
C ILE A 7 -7.71 2.34 3.56
N GLY A 8 -7.56 2.43 4.87
CA GLY A 8 -6.99 1.36 5.68
C GLY A 8 -6.31 1.84 6.94
N GLU A 9 -5.42 1.02 7.48
CA GLU A 9 -4.78 1.19 8.78
C GLU A 9 -3.83 2.38 8.85
N LEU A 10 -3.82 3.01 10.01
CA LEU A 10 -2.80 3.94 10.49
C LEU A 10 -2.29 3.45 11.83
N LEU A 11 -0.98 3.31 11.96
CA LEU A 11 -0.37 2.79 13.18
C LEU A 11 1.04 3.39 13.40
N ILE A 12 1.59 3.16 14.58
CA ILE A 12 2.99 3.44 14.86
C ILE A 12 3.78 2.15 14.86
N ASP A 13 4.83 2.11 14.05
CA ASP A 13 5.86 1.09 14.11
C ASP A 13 6.94 1.50 15.12
N PHE A 14 7.18 0.66 16.12
CA PHE A 14 8.31 0.77 17.03
C PHE A 14 9.45 -0.12 16.51
N VAL A 15 10.42 0.50 15.86
CA VAL A 15 11.58 -0.18 15.24
C VAL A 15 12.73 -0.24 16.23
N PRO A 16 13.32 -1.42 16.49
CA PRO A 16 14.40 -1.55 17.47
C PRO A 16 15.69 -0.87 17.01
N GLY A 17 16.44 -0.33 17.94
CA GLY A 17 17.82 0.10 17.71
C GLY A 17 18.80 -1.07 17.64
N GLU A 18 18.48 -2.19 18.29
CA GLU A 18 19.28 -3.39 18.38
C GLU A 18 18.83 -4.46 17.38
N LYS A 19 19.78 -5.27 16.88
CA LYS A 19 19.52 -6.43 16.01
C LYS A 19 19.92 -7.73 16.72
N GLY A 20 19.24 -8.83 16.38
CA GLY A 20 19.60 -10.16 16.85
C GLY A 20 19.21 -10.44 18.31
N CYS A 21 18.24 -9.70 18.85
CA CYS A 21 17.67 -9.94 20.17
C CYS A 21 16.16 -10.10 20.11
N ALA A 22 15.59 -10.85 21.05
CA ALA A 22 14.15 -11.01 21.14
C ALA A 22 13.49 -9.68 21.55
N LEU A 23 12.23 -9.47 21.15
CA LEU A 23 11.49 -8.24 21.43
C LEU A 23 11.51 -7.84 22.92
N ARG A 24 11.44 -8.81 23.84
CA ARG A 24 11.50 -8.60 25.29
C ARG A 24 12.84 -8.04 25.80
N GLU A 25 13.89 -8.10 24.98
CA GLU A 25 15.26 -7.70 25.32
C GLU A 25 15.63 -6.35 24.72
N VAL A 26 14.79 -5.85 23.78
CA VAL A 26 14.98 -4.54 23.14
C VAL A 26 14.75 -3.44 24.16
N SER A 27 15.76 -2.60 24.36
CA SER A 27 15.73 -1.51 25.34
C SER A 27 15.29 -0.16 24.73
N HIS A 28 15.47 0.03 23.43
CA HIS A 28 15.19 1.28 22.74
C HIS A 28 14.48 1.05 21.41
N PHE A 29 13.45 1.86 21.17
CA PHE A 29 12.69 1.86 19.94
C PHE A 29 12.66 3.24 19.32
N GLU A 30 12.80 3.30 18.01
CA GLU A 30 12.50 4.48 17.21
C GLU A 30 11.03 4.40 16.78
N ARG A 31 10.29 5.51 16.97
CA ARG A 31 8.90 5.63 16.57
C ARG A 31 8.79 6.06 15.11
N VAL A 32 8.12 5.29 14.29
CA VAL A 32 7.86 5.56 12.87
C VAL A 32 6.37 5.52 12.61
N ALA A 33 5.85 6.52 11.89
CA ALA A 33 4.47 6.45 11.39
C ALA A 33 4.39 5.38 10.29
N GLY A 34 3.42 4.48 10.41
CA GLY A 34 3.22 3.31 9.56
C GLY A 34 1.77 3.17 9.07
N GLY A 35 1.55 2.13 8.30
CA GLY A 35 0.32 1.84 7.57
C GLY A 35 0.60 1.82 6.07
N ALA A 36 0.41 0.65 5.43
CA ALA A 36 0.71 0.52 4.01
C ALA A 36 -0.09 1.50 3.14
N PRO A 37 -1.41 1.71 3.34
CA PRO A 37 -2.17 2.69 2.59
C PRO A 37 -1.64 4.13 2.76
N ALA A 38 -1.17 4.48 3.96
CA ALA A 38 -0.59 5.79 4.26
C ALA A 38 0.73 6.02 3.51
N ASN A 39 1.57 4.98 3.45
CA ASN A 39 2.82 5.02 2.69
C ASN A 39 2.56 5.22 1.19
N VAL A 40 1.54 4.56 0.63
CA VAL A 40 1.15 4.69 -0.77
C VAL A 40 0.75 6.14 -1.10
N VAL A 41 -0.15 6.75 -0.33
CA VAL A 41 -0.56 8.15 -0.61
C VAL A 41 0.52 9.17 -0.26
N SER A 42 1.41 8.86 0.69
CA SER A 42 2.61 9.65 0.94
C SER A 42 3.53 9.66 -0.28
N ALA A 43 3.77 8.50 -0.91
CA ALA A 43 4.55 8.41 -2.14
C ALA A 43 3.92 9.24 -3.27
N VAL A 44 2.60 9.13 -3.47
CA VAL A 44 1.85 9.94 -4.46
C VAL A 44 2.05 11.44 -4.20
N SER A 45 1.87 11.88 -2.95
CA SER A 45 1.95 13.31 -2.60
C SER A 45 3.37 13.84 -2.72
N ARG A 46 4.38 13.08 -2.29
CA ARG A 46 5.81 13.45 -2.40
C ARG A 46 6.28 13.55 -3.86
N LEU A 47 5.63 12.83 -4.77
CA LEU A 47 5.85 12.96 -6.22
C LEU A 47 5.12 14.17 -6.84
N GLY A 48 4.36 14.94 -6.07
CA GLY A 48 3.59 16.09 -6.56
C GLY A 48 2.17 15.74 -7.01
N GLY A 49 1.70 14.53 -6.74
CA GLY A 49 0.32 14.10 -6.93
C GLY A 49 -0.60 14.57 -5.79
N SER A 50 -1.85 14.14 -5.82
CA SER A 50 -2.85 14.43 -4.78
C SER A 50 -3.26 13.13 -4.08
N GLY A 51 -2.65 12.86 -2.93
CA GLY A 51 -2.95 11.72 -2.07
C GLY A 51 -3.95 12.08 -0.97
N VAL A 52 -4.92 11.23 -0.73
CA VAL A 52 -5.93 11.37 0.33
C VAL A 52 -5.91 10.12 1.19
N MET A 53 -5.85 10.29 2.52
CA MET A 53 -5.93 9.17 3.46
C MET A 53 -7.29 9.12 4.13
N VAL A 54 -7.91 7.94 4.12
CA VAL A 54 -9.16 7.63 4.82
C VAL A 54 -8.88 6.60 5.89
N SER A 55 -9.01 6.99 7.15
CA SER A 55 -8.73 6.11 8.28
C SER A 55 -9.36 6.65 9.56
N GLN A 56 -9.09 5.97 10.67
CA GLN A 56 -9.42 6.46 12.00
C GLN A 56 -8.28 6.20 12.96
N VAL A 57 -7.95 7.19 13.80
CA VAL A 57 -6.92 7.12 14.84
C VAL A 57 -7.53 7.41 16.21
N GLY A 58 -6.83 7.06 17.28
CA GLY A 58 -7.21 7.45 18.63
C GLY A 58 -7.09 8.96 18.85
N GLU A 59 -7.90 9.50 19.79
CA GLU A 59 -7.66 10.83 20.35
C GLU A 59 -6.46 10.75 21.32
N ASP A 60 -5.28 10.45 20.79
CA ASP A 60 -4.04 10.26 21.52
C ASP A 60 -2.83 10.87 20.77
N ALA A 61 -1.71 10.99 21.48
CA ALA A 61 -0.50 11.59 20.93
C ALA A 61 0.09 10.85 19.71
N PHE A 62 -0.21 9.56 19.54
CA PHE A 62 0.23 8.78 18.39
C PHE A 62 -0.62 9.09 17.16
N GLY A 63 -1.94 9.21 17.34
CA GLY A 63 -2.84 9.61 16.26
C GLY A 63 -2.54 11.02 15.75
N GLU A 64 -2.25 11.96 16.65
CA GLU A 64 -1.82 13.31 16.29
C GLU A 64 -0.51 13.30 15.51
N HIS A 65 0.48 12.54 16.01
CA HIS A 65 1.76 12.41 15.32
C HIS A 65 1.65 11.85 13.90
N ILE A 66 0.83 10.81 13.69
CA ILE A 66 0.63 10.23 12.36
C ILE A 66 0.01 11.26 11.42
N ILE A 67 -1.00 12.00 11.86
CA ILE A 67 -1.63 13.06 11.08
C ILE A 67 -0.60 14.11 10.68
N ASP A 68 0.23 14.59 11.62
CA ASP A 68 1.28 15.57 11.35
C ASP A 68 2.29 15.06 10.31
N VAL A 69 2.71 13.78 10.41
CA VAL A 69 3.62 13.18 9.44
C VAL A 69 3.01 13.12 8.05
N LEU A 70 1.73 12.72 7.93
CA LEU A 70 1.02 12.67 6.66
C LEU A 70 0.87 14.06 6.03
N GLN A 71 0.50 15.06 6.82
CA GLN A 71 0.39 16.46 6.38
C GLN A 71 1.75 17.01 5.90
N ASN A 72 2.83 16.69 6.61
CA ASN A 72 4.20 17.07 6.20
C ASN A 72 4.62 16.38 4.89
N ASN A 73 4.06 15.23 4.56
CA ASN A 73 4.23 14.55 3.28
C ASN A 73 3.31 15.12 2.17
N GLY A 74 2.43 16.07 2.49
CA GLY A 74 1.48 16.69 1.55
C GLY A 74 0.21 15.85 1.32
N VAL A 75 -0.10 14.90 2.21
CA VAL A 75 -1.32 14.08 2.15
C VAL A 75 -2.51 14.86 2.70
N ASP A 76 -3.65 14.79 2.01
CA ASP A 76 -4.92 15.28 2.55
C ASP A 76 -5.42 14.32 3.64
N THR A 77 -5.45 14.80 4.88
CA THR A 77 -5.88 14.08 6.07
C THR A 77 -7.28 14.48 6.55
N SER A 78 -8.04 15.23 5.76
CA SER A 78 -9.39 15.70 6.12
C SER A 78 -10.37 14.55 6.42
N TRP A 79 -10.04 13.34 5.95
CA TRP A 79 -10.82 12.12 6.12
C TRP A 79 -10.16 11.13 7.10
N VAL A 80 -9.23 11.60 7.91
CA VAL A 80 -8.70 10.84 9.06
C VAL A 80 -9.49 11.25 10.29
N TYR A 81 -10.34 10.34 10.74
CA TYR A 81 -11.22 10.57 11.88
C TYR A 81 -10.49 10.29 13.20
N LYS A 82 -10.95 10.90 14.28
CA LYS A 82 -10.45 10.65 15.63
C LYS A 82 -11.53 10.00 16.49
N THR A 83 -11.16 9.07 17.38
CA THR A 83 -12.10 8.41 18.29
C THR A 83 -11.51 8.23 19.68
N ARG A 84 -12.39 8.26 20.70
CA ARG A 84 -12.06 7.86 22.09
C ARG A 84 -12.35 6.40 22.37
N ARG A 85 -12.90 5.68 21.38
CA ARG A 85 -13.34 4.30 21.57
C ARG A 85 -12.18 3.33 21.71
N ALA A 86 -11.06 3.62 21.07
CA ALA A 86 -9.83 2.85 21.14
C ALA A 86 -8.62 3.75 20.84
N ASN A 87 -7.45 3.29 21.24
CA ASN A 87 -6.18 3.96 20.94
C ASN A 87 -5.73 3.70 19.49
N THR A 88 -4.83 4.55 19.02
CA THR A 88 -4.09 4.33 17.79
C THR A 88 -3.35 2.98 17.84
N GLY A 89 -3.39 2.23 16.75
CA GLY A 89 -2.71 0.94 16.63
C GLY A 89 -1.20 1.06 16.77
N LEU A 90 -0.56 0.07 17.40
CA LEU A 90 0.89 0.00 17.53
C LEU A 90 1.40 -1.33 16.99
N ALA A 91 2.58 -1.32 16.38
CA ALA A 91 3.34 -2.49 16.00
C ALA A 91 4.75 -2.41 16.57
N PHE A 92 5.20 -3.45 17.23
CA PHE A 92 6.59 -3.58 17.67
C PHE A 92 7.31 -4.54 16.74
N VAL A 93 8.45 -4.11 16.25
CA VAL A 93 9.30 -4.90 15.35
C VAL A 93 10.47 -5.48 16.16
N SER A 94 10.77 -6.76 15.98
CA SER A 94 12.07 -7.32 16.34
C SER A 94 12.80 -7.76 15.08
N LEU A 95 14.12 -7.76 15.16
CA LEU A 95 14.99 -8.16 14.06
C LEU A 95 15.81 -9.36 14.53
N ASP A 96 15.68 -10.50 13.87
CA ASP A 96 16.53 -11.64 14.14
C ASP A 96 18.00 -11.37 13.76
N SER A 97 18.90 -12.31 14.03
CA SER A 97 20.32 -12.18 13.72
C SER A 97 20.61 -12.07 12.22
N THR A 98 19.67 -12.48 11.37
CA THR A 98 19.76 -12.39 9.90
C THR A 98 19.12 -11.12 9.35
N GLY A 99 18.40 -10.37 10.20
CA GLY A 99 17.69 -9.15 9.82
C GLY A 99 16.23 -9.38 9.39
N ASN A 100 15.72 -10.62 9.53
CA ASN A 100 14.30 -10.88 9.31
C ASN A 100 13.47 -10.23 10.40
N ARG A 101 12.28 -9.77 10.02
CA ARG A 101 11.38 -9.05 10.92
C ARG A 101 10.33 -9.96 11.51
N GLU A 102 10.13 -9.81 12.80
CA GLU A 102 9.00 -10.34 13.53
C GLU A 102 8.18 -9.17 14.08
N PHE A 103 6.86 -9.25 13.96
CA PHE A 103 5.95 -8.18 14.37
C PHE A 103 5.09 -8.65 15.56
N SER A 104 4.94 -7.76 16.54
CA SER A 104 3.96 -7.89 17.62
C SER A 104 2.99 -6.71 17.53
N PHE A 105 1.74 -6.99 17.19
CA PHE A 105 0.72 -5.97 16.99
C PHE A 105 -0.12 -5.73 18.25
N PHE A 106 -0.31 -4.47 18.59
CA PHE A 106 -1.21 -4.00 19.63
C PHE A 106 -2.40 -3.31 18.97
N ARG A 107 -3.29 -4.11 18.39
CA ARG A 107 -4.47 -3.70 17.62
C ARG A 107 -5.74 -4.46 18.03
N ASN A 108 -5.91 -4.80 19.31
CA ASN A 108 -7.06 -5.59 19.75
C ASN A 108 -7.84 -4.93 20.89
N PRO A 109 -8.79 -4.03 20.56
CA PRO A 109 -8.97 -3.34 19.27
C PRO A 109 -8.10 -2.07 19.16
N SER A 110 -7.88 -1.61 17.93
CA SER A 110 -7.32 -0.28 17.63
C SER A 110 -8.36 0.62 16.96
N ALA A 111 -8.07 1.93 16.92
CA ALA A 111 -9.01 2.94 16.47
C ALA A 111 -9.47 2.75 15.02
N ASP A 112 -8.57 2.35 14.12
CA ASP A 112 -8.82 2.10 12.71
C ASP A 112 -9.89 1.03 12.46
N LEU A 113 -9.99 0.02 13.32
CA LEU A 113 -11.01 -1.05 13.22
C LEU A 113 -12.44 -0.54 13.38
N PHE A 114 -12.62 0.64 13.98
CA PHE A 114 -13.92 1.26 14.20
C PHE A 114 -14.33 2.28 13.13
N LEU A 115 -13.52 2.47 12.08
CA LEU A 115 -13.97 3.27 10.93
C LEU A 115 -15.24 2.64 10.36
N SER A 116 -16.31 3.41 10.30
CA SER A 116 -17.63 2.89 9.95
C SER A 116 -18.05 3.27 8.52
N PRO A 117 -18.95 2.51 7.88
CA PRO A 117 -19.43 2.82 6.53
C PRO A 117 -20.15 4.17 6.44
N GLU A 118 -20.75 4.67 7.53
CA GLU A 118 -21.41 5.98 7.58
C GLU A 118 -20.45 7.15 7.41
N GLN A 119 -19.17 6.93 7.74
CA GLN A 119 -18.11 7.93 7.57
C GLN A 119 -17.61 7.99 6.10
N ILE A 120 -18.01 7.02 5.27
CA ILE A 120 -17.60 6.94 3.86
C ILE A 120 -18.70 7.55 2.99
N THR A 121 -18.57 8.83 2.70
CA THR A 121 -19.57 9.60 1.97
C THR A 121 -19.21 9.81 0.49
N PRO A 122 -20.18 10.12 -0.39
CA PRO A 122 -19.91 10.39 -1.81
C PRO A 122 -18.92 11.55 -2.05
N GLU A 123 -18.84 12.53 -1.16
CA GLU A 123 -17.94 13.69 -1.24
C GLU A 123 -16.48 13.27 -1.15
N LEU A 124 -16.18 12.24 -0.36
CA LEU A 124 -14.84 11.65 -0.27
C LEU A 124 -14.30 11.29 -1.65
N MET A 125 -15.14 10.70 -2.50
CA MET A 125 -14.76 10.24 -3.85
C MET A 125 -14.76 11.36 -4.91
N ALA A 126 -15.00 12.63 -4.52
CA ALA A 126 -14.93 13.75 -5.44
C ALA A 126 -13.52 13.85 -6.06
N ASP A 127 -13.43 13.99 -7.38
CA ASP A 127 -12.18 14.02 -8.14
C ASP A 127 -11.27 12.78 -7.98
N GLY A 128 -11.75 11.70 -7.41
CA GLY A 128 -11.03 10.42 -7.33
C GLY A 128 -10.73 9.83 -8.71
N ALA A 129 -9.51 9.30 -8.87
CA ALA A 129 -9.12 8.49 -10.04
C ALA A 129 -8.85 7.05 -9.63
N VAL A 130 -8.26 6.86 -8.45
CA VAL A 130 -7.90 5.55 -7.91
C VAL A 130 -8.37 5.47 -6.46
N LEU A 131 -8.97 4.34 -6.09
CA LEU A 131 -9.14 3.90 -4.71
C LEU A 131 -8.14 2.79 -4.44
N HIS A 132 -7.29 2.95 -3.43
CA HIS A 132 -6.30 1.94 -3.01
C HIS A 132 -6.63 1.41 -1.62
N PHE A 133 -6.44 0.09 -1.41
CA PHE A 133 -6.60 -0.54 -0.10
C PHE A 133 -5.74 -1.82 0.02
N CYS A 134 -5.53 -2.26 1.27
CA CYS A 134 -4.81 -3.46 1.64
C CYS A 134 -5.71 -4.46 2.38
N SER A 135 -5.18 -5.65 2.74
CA SER A 135 -5.97 -6.66 3.44
C SER A 135 -6.02 -6.49 4.95
N VAL A 136 -5.13 -5.70 5.54
CA VAL A 136 -4.94 -5.58 7.00
C VAL A 136 -6.24 -5.23 7.74
N ASP A 137 -7.09 -4.42 7.13
CA ASP A 137 -8.36 -3.95 7.71
C ASP A 137 -9.60 -4.73 7.18
N LEU A 138 -9.40 -5.82 6.43
CA LEU A 138 -10.52 -6.66 5.97
C LEU A 138 -10.98 -7.69 7.02
N VAL A 139 -10.59 -7.52 8.27
CA VAL A 139 -11.04 -8.32 9.42
C VAL A 139 -12.52 -8.04 9.74
N ASP A 140 -13.20 -8.96 10.43
CA ASP A 140 -14.63 -8.82 10.76
C ASP A 140 -14.88 -7.77 11.84
N GLN A 141 -14.73 -6.52 11.45
CA GLN A 141 -14.91 -5.29 12.23
C GLN A 141 -15.62 -4.24 11.37
N PRO A 142 -16.13 -3.13 11.92
CA PRO A 142 -16.81 -2.06 11.17
C PRO A 142 -16.03 -1.58 9.95
N VAL A 143 -14.71 -1.52 10.02
CA VAL A 143 -13.81 -1.07 8.95
C VAL A 143 -13.94 -1.91 7.68
N LYS A 144 -14.26 -3.20 7.78
CA LYS A 144 -14.53 -4.05 6.60
C LYS A 144 -15.72 -3.54 5.79
N GLN A 145 -16.79 -3.07 6.47
CA GLN A 145 -17.96 -2.49 5.81
C GLN A 145 -17.64 -1.10 5.25
N ALA A 146 -16.76 -0.34 5.90
CA ALA A 146 -16.25 0.91 5.36
C ALA A 146 -15.49 0.69 4.03
N HIS A 147 -14.66 -0.37 3.93
CA HIS A 147 -14.00 -0.74 2.67
C HIS A 147 -15.02 -1.10 1.58
N ARG A 148 -16.04 -1.91 1.90
CA ARG A 148 -17.10 -2.22 0.92
C ARG A 148 -17.79 -0.96 0.41
N ARG A 149 -18.15 -0.06 1.32
CA ARG A 149 -18.79 1.21 0.96
C ARG A 149 -17.88 2.09 0.10
N ALA A 150 -16.59 2.17 0.42
CA ALA A 150 -15.62 2.91 -0.37
C ALA A 150 -15.49 2.35 -1.80
N ILE A 151 -15.43 1.02 -1.94
CA ILE A 151 -15.37 0.33 -3.24
C ILE A 151 -16.65 0.57 -4.06
N GLU A 152 -17.83 0.49 -3.44
CA GLU A 152 -19.10 0.80 -4.11
C GLU A 152 -19.09 2.20 -4.70
N LEU A 153 -18.76 3.21 -3.89
CA LEU A 153 -18.71 4.61 -4.32
C LEU A 153 -17.63 4.86 -5.38
N ALA A 154 -16.48 4.21 -5.28
CA ALA A 154 -15.43 4.31 -6.29
C ALA A 154 -15.89 3.76 -7.65
N ARG A 155 -16.58 2.61 -7.64
CA ARG A 155 -17.15 2.01 -8.86
C ARG A 155 -18.23 2.85 -9.49
N GLU A 156 -19.14 3.43 -8.68
CA GLU A 156 -20.18 4.37 -9.16
C GLU A 156 -19.57 5.57 -9.90
N ARG A 157 -18.32 5.93 -9.58
CA ARG A 157 -17.59 7.04 -10.19
C ARG A 157 -16.60 6.65 -11.28
N GLY A 158 -16.53 5.36 -11.64
CA GLY A 158 -15.60 4.85 -12.63
C GLY A 158 -14.13 4.98 -12.25
N MET A 159 -13.83 4.97 -10.94
CA MET A 159 -12.47 4.98 -10.43
C MET A 159 -11.81 3.60 -10.63
N ILE A 160 -10.50 3.58 -10.77
CA ILE A 160 -9.71 2.34 -10.72
C ILE A 160 -9.64 1.87 -9.26
N VAL A 161 -10.06 0.65 -8.99
CA VAL A 161 -9.93 0.02 -7.67
C VAL A 161 -8.63 -0.77 -7.65
N CYS A 162 -7.66 -0.34 -6.83
CA CYS A 162 -6.35 -0.97 -6.65
C CYS A 162 -6.30 -1.73 -5.33
N PHE A 163 -6.00 -3.01 -5.40
CA PHE A 163 -5.82 -3.88 -4.24
C PHE A 163 -4.40 -4.43 -4.17
N ASP A 164 -3.67 -4.08 -3.10
CA ASP A 164 -2.44 -4.70 -2.68
C ASP A 164 -2.73 -5.50 -1.40
N PRO A 165 -2.86 -6.83 -1.45
CA PRO A 165 -3.17 -7.63 -0.26
C PRO A 165 -2.24 -7.34 0.92
N ASN A 166 -0.95 -7.17 0.68
CA ASN A 166 0.02 -6.86 1.70
C ASN A 166 -0.14 -7.76 2.93
N VAL A 167 -0.02 -9.07 2.71
CA VAL A 167 -0.38 -10.13 3.64
C VAL A 167 0.40 -10.02 4.95
N ARG A 168 -0.33 -9.97 6.07
CA ARG A 168 0.23 -9.92 7.44
C ARG A 168 -0.45 -10.99 8.30
N LEU A 169 -0.03 -12.25 8.14
CA LEU A 169 -0.62 -13.39 8.83
C LEU A 169 -0.76 -13.22 10.34
N PRO A 170 0.20 -12.58 11.08
CA PRO A 170 0.05 -12.37 12.51
C PRO A 170 -1.13 -11.50 12.95
N LEU A 171 -1.81 -10.82 12.03
CA LEU A 171 -3.01 -10.02 12.30
C LEU A 171 -4.33 -10.81 12.17
N TRP A 172 -4.25 -12.08 11.80
CA TRP A 172 -5.40 -12.94 11.51
C TRP A 172 -5.46 -14.12 12.49
N ASP A 173 -6.66 -14.58 12.80
CA ASP A 173 -6.87 -15.75 13.64
C ASP A 173 -6.30 -17.02 12.98
N SER A 174 -6.36 -17.08 11.65
CA SER A 174 -5.72 -18.13 10.87
C SER A 174 -5.32 -17.66 9.46
N PRO A 175 -4.35 -18.34 8.81
CA PRO A 175 -4.07 -18.12 7.39
C PRO A 175 -5.27 -18.35 6.47
N ALA A 176 -6.21 -19.20 6.87
CA ALA A 176 -7.43 -19.50 6.11
C ALA A 176 -8.37 -18.28 6.13
N ASP A 177 -8.53 -17.61 7.27
CA ASP A 177 -9.37 -16.41 7.40
C ASP A 177 -8.80 -15.24 6.59
N CYS A 178 -7.49 -15.05 6.64
CA CYS A 178 -6.80 -14.06 5.80
C CYS A 178 -7.07 -14.31 4.31
N ARG A 179 -6.88 -15.55 3.86
CA ARG A 179 -7.12 -15.92 2.47
C ARG A 179 -8.58 -15.76 2.07
N ALA A 180 -9.52 -16.10 2.95
CA ALA A 180 -10.95 -15.95 2.70
C ALA A 180 -11.32 -14.48 2.51
N ALA A 181 -10.84 -13.60 3.38
CA ALA A 181 -11.06 -12.16 3.27
C ALA A 181 -10.45 -11.59 1.97
N ILE A 182 -9.22 -11.96 1.62
CA ILE A 182 -8.59 -11.52 0.37
C ILE A 182 -9.43 -11.98 -0.83
N ARG A 183 -9.85 -13.24 -0.87
CA ARG A 183 -10.66 -13.79 -1.97
C ARG A 183 -12.03 -13.14 -2.12
N GLU A 184 -12.60 -12.67 -1.03
CA GLU A 184 -13.86 -11.92 -1.01
C GLU A 184 -13.75 -10.56 -1.73
N PHE A 185 -12.60 -9.87 -1.55
CA PHE A 185 -12.38 -8.54 -2.12
C PHE A 185 -11.63 -8.54 -3.47
N LEU A 186 -10.94 -9.63 -3.79
CA LEU A 186 -10.16 -9.75 -5.03
C LEU A 186 -10.99 -9.46 -6.31
N PRO A 187 -12.26 -9.94 -6.45
CA PRO A 187 -13.11 -9.61 -7.61
C PRO A 187 -13.52 -8.13 -7.69
N CYS A 188 -13.23 -7.37 -6.64
CA CYS A 188 -13.50 -5.94 -6.61
C CYS A 188 -12.39 -5.10 -7.26
N ALA A 189 -11.22 -5.68 -7.49
CA ALA A 189 -10.03 -4.96 -7.93
C ALA A 189 -9.88 -4.95 -9.46
N ASP A 190 -9.62 -3.77 -10.00
CA ASP A 190 -9.24 -3.58 -11.39
C ASP A 190 -7.71 -3.69 -11.59
N LEU A 191 -6.96 -3.29 -10.56
CA LEU A 191 -5.52 -3.41 -10.46
C LEU A 191 -5.18 -4.21 -9.21
N VAL A 192 -4.43 -5.30 -9.35
CA VAL A 192 -3.92 -6.10 -8.24
C VAL A 192 -2.40 -6.00 -8.22
N LYS A 193 -1.81 -5.74 -7.05
CA LYS A 193 -0.35 -5.84 -6.86
C LYS A 193 -0.07 -6.96 -5.88
N LEU A 194 0.88 -7.83 -6.21
CA LEU A 194 1.36 -8.93 -5.36
C LEU A 194 2.88 -8.87 -5.25
N SER A 195 3.42 -9.34 -4.14
CA SER A 195 4.79 -9.82 -4.12
C SER A 195 4.85 -11.27 -4.63
N ASP A 196 6.03 -11.73 -5.05
CA ASP A 196 6.27 -13.13 -5.40
C ASP A 196 5.91 -14.09 -4.26
N ASP A 197 6.24 -13.73 -3.02
CA ASP A 197 5.89 -14.49 -1.82
C ASP A 197 4.36 -14.58 -1.57
N GLU A 198 3.59 -13.60 -2.01
CA GLU A 198 2.13 -13.56 -1.84
C GLU A 198 1.37 -14.29 -2.95
N LEU A 199 1.98 -14.47 -4.11
CA LEU A 199 1.31 -14.91 -5.33
C LEU A 199 0.57 -16.25 -5.15
N GLU A 200 1.25 -17.29 -4.67
CA GLU A 200 0.62 -18.59 -4.44
C GLU A 200 -0.40 -18.56 -3.30
N PHE A 201 -0.13 -17.80 -2.23
CA PHE A 201 -1.05 -17.66 -1.12
C PHE A 201 -2.38 -17.02 -1.54
N VAL A 202 -2.35 -15.98 -2.36
CA VAL A 202 -3.52 -15.22 -2.80
C VAL A 202 -4.28 -15.94 -3.90
N THR A 203 -3.59 -16.38 -4.95
CA THR A 203 -4.20 -16.92 -6.16
C THR A 203 -4.32 -18.45 -6.17
N GLY A 204 -3.41 -19.14 -5.51
CA GLY A 204 -3.22 -20.59 -5.60
C GLY A 204 -2.43 -21.02 -6.84
N CYS A 205 -1.98 -20.06 -7.66
CA CYS A 205 -1.16 -20.30 -8.85
C CYS A 205 0.32 -20.32 -8.48
N ARG A 206 1.12 -21.06 -9.25
CA ARG A 206 2.57 -21.13 -9.02
C ARG A 206 3.37 -20.21 -9.92
N THR A 207 2.77 -19.74 -10.99
CA THR A 207 3.41 -18.82 -11.92
C THR A 207 2.61 -17.53 -12.04
N GLU A 208 3.30 -16.43 -12.31
CA GLU A 208 2.67 -15.12 -12.49
C GLU A 208 1.71 -15.11 -13.69
N ARG A 209 2.04 -15.86 -14.74
CA ARG A 209 1.20 -15.97 -15.93
C ARG A 209 -0.14 -16.63 -15.62
N GLU A 210 -0.13 -17.76 -14.90
CA GLU A 210 -1.36 -18.43 -14.45
C GLU A 210 -2.18 -17.50 -13.55
N ALA A 211 -1.52 -16.79 -12.62
CA ALA A 211 -2.16 -15.81 -11.75
C ALA A 211 -2.79 -14.66 -12.55
N ALA A 212 -2.09 -14.13 -13.54
CA ALA A 212 -2.60 -13.07 -14.42
C ALA A 212 -3.84 -13.54 -15.19
N GLU A 213 -3.79 -14.72 -15.83
CA GLU A 213 -4.91 -15.29 -16.57
C GLU A 213 -6.14 -15.51 -15.67
N GLN A 214 -5.93 -16.04 -14.45
CA GLN A 214 -7.00 -16.24 -13.46
C GLN A 214 -7.61 -14.90 -13.01
N LEU A 215 -6.79 -13.91 -12.69
CA LEU A 215 -7.25 -12.60 -12.24
C LEU A 215 -8.00 -11.85 -13.34
N PHE A 216 -7.54 -11.94 -14.59
CA PHE A 216 -8.22 -11.33 -15.73
C PHE A 216 -9.58 -11.99 -16.00
N ALA A 217 -9.66 -13.31 -15.87
CA ALA A 217 -10.96 -14.01 -15.94
C ALA A 217 -11.92 -13.57 -14.81
N GLY A 218 -11.40 -13.12 -13.66
CA GLY A 218 -12.16 -12.53 -12.55
C GLY A 218 -12.49 -11.05 -12.70
N GLY A 219 -12.04 -10.38 -13.79
CA GLY A 219 -12.36 -8.97 -14.07
C GLY A 219 -11.23 -7.98 -13.79
N CYS A 220 -10.10 -8.42 -13.21
CA CYS A 220 -8.91 -7.60 -13.06
C CYS A 220 -8.38 -7.18 -14.44
N LYS A 221 -7.78 -5.99 -14.53
CA LYS A 221 -7.29 -5.40 -15.78
C LYS A 221 -5.78 -5.24 -15.82
N LEU A 222 -5.14 -5.20 -14.65
CA LEU A 222 -3.70 -5.09 -14.52
C LEU A 222 -3.22 -5.83 -13.28
N LEU A 223 -2.24 -6.73 -13.45
CA LEU A 223 -1.50 -7.36 -12.37
C LEU A 223 -0.09 -6.78 -12.33
N LEU A 224 0.34 -6.34 -11.16
CA LEU A 224 1.73 -6.00 -10.84
C LEU A 224 2.31 -7.07 -9.94
N VAL A 225 3.52 -7.54 -10.24
CA VAL A 225 4.27 -8.44 -9.37
C VAL A 225 5.63 -7.82 -9.04
N THR A 226 5.94 -7.75 -7.74
CA THR A 226 7.26 -7.32 -7.24
C THR A 226 8.02 -8.53 -6.72
N ARG A 227 9.31 -8.66 -7.11
CA ARG A 227 10.18 -9.80 -6.81
C ARG A 227 11.41 -9.37 -6.00
N GLY A 228 11.24 -8.38 -5.15
CA GLY A 228 12.33 -7.82 -4.34
C GLY A 228 13.56 -7.44 -5.17
N ALA A 229 14.69 -8.07 -4.91
CA ALA A 229 15.95 -7.81 -5.61
C ALA A 229 15.97 -8.30 -7.08
N GLU A 230 15.00 -9.10 -7.51
CA GLU A 230 14.91 -9.63 -8.87
C GLU A 230 14.11 -8.70 -9.80
N GLY A 231 13.39 -7.71 -9.23
CA GLY A 231 12.72 -6.70 -10.03
C GLY A 231 11.19 -6.77 -9.97
N SER A 232 10.54 -6.49 -11.08
CA SER A 232 9.08 -6.41 -11.13
C SER A 232 8.54 -6.71 -12.52
N ALA A 233 7.27 -7.11 -12.57
CA ALA A 233 6.54 -7.36 -13.80
C ALA A 233 5.15 -6.72 -13.79
N ALA A 234 4.65 -6.38 -14.95
CA ALA A 234 3.30 -5.88 -15.18
C ALA A 234 2.62 -6.65 -16.30
N TYR A 235 1.39 -7.06 -16.07
CA TYR A 235 0.57 -7.84 -16.99
C TYR A 235 -0.76 -7.13 -17.24
N THR A 236 -1.13 -6.96 -18.50
CA THR A 236 -2.50 -6.67 -18.93
C THR A 236 -2.99 -7.80 -19.81
N PRO A 237 -4.28 -7.88 -20.18
CA PRO A 237 -4.76 -8.90 -21.12
C PRO A 237 -4.05 -8.90 -22.47
N GLY A 238 -3.49 -7.76 -22.90
CA GLY A 238 -2.85 -7.59 -24.21
C GLY A 238 -1.35 -7.35 -24.19
N ALA A 239 -0.73 -7.11 -23.03
CA ALA A 239 0.68 -6.74 -22.94
C ALA A 239 1.36 -7.27 -21.67
N PHE A 240 2.66 -7.40 -21.76
CA PHE A 240 3.54 -7.79 -20.66
C PHE A 240 4.81 -6.95 -20.69
N ALA A 241 5.28 -6.54 -19.53
CA ALA A 241 6.60 -5.93 -19.37
C ALA A 241 7.22 -6.40 -18.05
N GLU A 242 8.55 -6.53 -18.05
CA GLU A 242 9.31 -6.80 -16.82
C GLU A 242 10.57 -5.92 -16.76
N ARG A 243 11.03 -5.65 -15.56
CA ARG A 243 12.24 -4.88 -15.28
C ARG A 243 13.01 -5.49 -14.13
N ALA A 244 14.32 -5.56 -14.29
CA ALA A 244 15.23 -5.94 -13.22
C ALA A 244 15.26 -4.85 -12.12
N ALA A 245 15.51 -5.24 -10.88
CA ALA A 245 15.69 -4.28 -9.79
C ALA A 245 16.99 -3.46 -9.97
N LEU A 246 16.96 -2.23 -9.51
CA LEU A 246 18.17 -1.42 -9.43
C LEU A 246 19.02 -1.89 -8.23
N ARG A 247 20.28 -2.15 -8.47
CA ARG A 247 21.22 -2.56 -7.41
C ARG A 247 21.69 -1.35 -6.63
N VAL A 248 21.22 -1.22 -5.39
CA VAL A 248 21.55 -0.13 -4.47
C VAL A 248 21.86 -0.70 -3.08
N PRO A 249 22.59 0.05 -2.22
CA PRO A 249 22.73 -0.33 -0.83
C PRO A 249 21.38 -0.38 -0.13
N VAL A 250 21.10 -1.45 0.62
CA VAL A 250 19.85 -1.65 1.36
C VAL A 250 20.07 -1.24 2.81
N ALA A 251 19.39 -0.19 3.25
CA ALA A 251 19.33 0.22 4.65
C ALA A 251 18.12 -0.42 5.36
N ASP A 252 16.94 -0.38 4.70
CA ASP A 252 15.68 -0.87 5.24
C ASP A 252 14.69 -1.16 4.09
N THR A 253 13.97 -2.28 4.14
CA THR A 253 12.97 -2.65 3.12
C THR A 253 11.55 -2.16 3.43
N THR A 254 11.35 -1.47 4.58
CA THR A 254 10.04 -0.94 4.98
C THR A 254 9.51 0.05 3.96
N GLY A 255 8.25 -0.12 3.55
CA GLY A 255 7.59 0.77 2.61
C GLY A 255 8.09 0.68 1.16
N CYS A 256 9.00 -0.26 0.83
CA CYS A 256 9.50 -0.43 -0.53
C CYS A 256 8.36 -0.82 -1.49
N GLY A 257 7.54 -1.81 -1.13
CA GLY A 257 6.35 -2.20 -1.90
C GLY A 257 5.34 -1.05 -2.02
N ASP A 258 5.09 -0.35 -0.90
CA ASP A 258 4.15 0.76 -0.86
C ASP A 258 4.61 1.93 -1.74
N SER A 259 5.91 2.25 -1.71
CA SER A 259 6.50 3.28 -2.57
C SER A 259 6.47 2.88 -4.04
N PHE A 260 6.67 1.60 -4.35
CA PHE A 260 6.54 1.08 -5.71
C PHE A 260 5.12 1.27 -6.24
N ILE A 261 4.11 0.75 -5.54
CA ILE A 261 2.71 0.89 -5.99
C ILE A 261 2.27 2.36 -5.96
N GLY A 262 2.62 3.15 -4.94
CA GLY A 262 2.29 4.57 -4.86
C GLY A 262 2.82 5.37 -6.04
N SER A 263 4.07 5.14 -6.45
CA SER A 263 4.66 5.79 -7.63
C SER A 263 4.08 5.28 -8.95
N PHE A 264 3.65 4.03 -9.01
CA PHE A 264 2.92 3.49 -10.15
C PHE A 264 1.55 4.17 -10.32
N LEU A 265 0.78 4.28 -9.22
CA LEU A 265 -0.52 4.96 -9.20
C LEU A 265 -0.39 6.45 -9.54
N TYR A 266 0.68 7.12 -9.06
CA TYR A 266 0.98 8.50 -9.45
C TYR A 266 1.10 8.65 -10.96
N GLN A 267 1.82 7.74 -11.63
CA GLN A 267 2.00 7.78 -13.09
C GLN A 267 0.67 7.54 -13.82
N LEU A 268 -0.16 6.58 -13.39
CA LEU A 268 -1.49 6.35 -13.98
C LEU A 268 -2.33 7.63 -13.93
N VAL A 269 -2.33 8.34 -12.80
CA VAL A 269 -3.10 9.58 -12.64
C VAL A 269 -2.50 10.72 -13.46
N ARG A 270 -1.18 10.88 -13.48
CA ARG A 270 -0.45 11.88 -14.27
C ARG A 270 -0.77 11.73 -15.76
N ASP A 271 -0.74 10.51 -16.27
CA ASP A 271 -0.93 10.17 -17.67
C ASP A 271 -2.44 9.99 -18.02
N ARG A 272 -3.35 10.26 -17.05
CA ARG A 272 -4.80 10.24 -17.20
C ARG A 272 -5.35 8.86 -17.64
N VAL A 273 -4.71 7.80 -17.20
CA VAL A 273 -5.21 6.44 -17.40
C VAL A 273 -6.55 6.28 -16.65
N THR A 274 -7.54 5.77 -17.37
CA THR A 274 -8.90 5.50 -16.84
C THR A 274 -9.15 4.00 -16.73
N LEU A 275 -10.27 3.64 -16.09
CA LEU A 275 -10.70 2.26 -16.00
C LEU A 275 -10.85 1.58 -17.37
N GLU A 276 -11.22 2.35 -18.42
CA GLU A 276 -11.39 1.85 -19.78
C GLU A 276 -10.05 1.68 -20.50
N THR A 277 -9.09 2.57 -20.26
CA THR A 277 -7.77 2.53 -20.94
C THR A 277 -6.75 1.66 -20.22
N LEU A 278 -6.95 1.36 -18.93
CA LEU A 278 -6.04 0.54 -18.12
C LEU A 278 -5.68 -0.82 -18.78
N PRO A 279 -6.62 -1.63 -19.30
CA PRO A 279 -6.31 -2.91 -19.93
C PRO A 279 -5.61 -2.80 -21.30
N ALA A 280 -5.59 -1.60 -21.87
CA ALA A 280 -4.98 -1.33 -23.18
C ALA A 280 -3.59 -0.73 -23.10
N LEU A 281 -3.01 -0.60 -21.90
CA LEU A 281 -1.63 -0.14 -21.74
C LEU A 281 -0.67 -1.06 -22.50
N ALA A 282 0.14 -0.47 -23.37
CA ALA A 282 1.10 -1.18 -24.17
C ALA A 282 2.36 -1.55 -23.36
N GLU A 283 3.15 -2.52 -23.87
CA GLU A 283 4.40 -2.96 -23.24
C GLU A 283 5.35 -1.79 -22.94
N ALA A 284 5.48 -0.84 -23.87
CA ALA A 284 6.36 0.32 -23.70
C ALA A 284 5.90 1.24 -22.54
N GLU A 285 4.59 1.41 -22.33
CA GLU A 285 4.04 2.21 -21.24
C GLU A 285 4.22 1.49 -19.90
N LEU A 286 3.91 0.18 -19.86
CA LEU A 286 4.14 -0.66 -18.68
C LEU A 286 5.62 -0.63 -18.29
N GLY A 287 6.53 -0.79 -19.27
CA GLY A 287 7.97 -0.73 -19.05
C GLY A 287 8.41 0.60 -18.42
N ARG A 288 7.94 1.71 -18.96
CA ARG A 288 8.21 3.07 -18.43
C ARG A 288 7.71 3.24 -16.98
N TYR A 289 6.51 2.73 -16.69
CA TYR A 289 5.95 2.80 -15.34
C TYR A 289 6.75 1.93 -14.35
N LEU A 290 7.18 0.75 -14.78
CA LEU A 290 8.05 -0.11 -13.96
C LEU A 290 9.41 0.53 -13.70
N ASP A 291 10.05 1.13 -14.71
CA ASP A 291 11.35 1.81 -14.58
C ASP A 291 11.28 2.96 -13.56
N PHE A 292 10.25 3.78 -13.66
CA PHE A 292 10.01 4.88 -12.71
C PHE A 292 9.76 4.36 -11.29
N SER A 293 8.91 3.33 -11.14
CA SER A 293 8.57 2.77 -9.84
C SER A 293 9.76 2.04 -9.20
N ALA A 294 10.58 1.36 -10.00
CA ALA A 294 11.83 0.76 -9.53
C ALA A 294 12.82 1.82 -9.06
N GLY A 295 12.97 2.92 -9.80
CA GLY A 295 13.78 4.06 -9.40
C GLY A 295 13.31 4.67 -8.07
N TYR A 296 12.02 4.85 -7.92
CA TYR A 296 11.44 5.42 -6.69
C TYR A 296 11.62 4.50 -5.49
N ALA A 297 11.28 3.22 -5.63
CA ALA A 297 11.46 2.22 -4.58
C ALA A 297 12.93 2.04 -4.17
N SER A 298 13.86 2.17 -5.13
CA SER A 298 15.29 2.12 -4.83
C SER A 298 15.77 3.25 -3.91
N LEU A 299 15.15 4.43 -3.95
CA LEU A 299 15.43 5.52 -3.01
C LEU A 299 14.86 5.26 -1.62
N THR A 300 13.69 4.63 -1.55
CA THR A 300 13.07 4.25 -0.28
C THR A 300 13.92 3.21 0.46
N VAL A 301 14.39 2.17 -0.22
CA VAL A 301 15.16 1.08 0.39
C VAL A 301 16.54 1.52 0.94
N GLN A 302 17.06 2.66 0.47
CA GLN A 302 18.30 3.27 0.96
C GLN A 302 18.12 4.10 2.24
N ARG A 303 16.89 4.25 2.73
CA ARG A 303 16.54 5.05 3.91
C ARG A 303 16.01 4.16 5.02
N LYS A 304 16.12 4.59 6.26
CA LYS A 304 15.56 3.89 7.42
C LYS A 304 14.08 4.24 7.55
N GLY A 305 13.21 3.25 7.65
CA GLY A 305 11.75 3.42 7.66
C GLY A 305 11.17 3.73 6.27
N ALA A 306 9.85 3.89 6.22
CA ALA A 306 9.12 4.19 4.98
C ALA A 306 9.23 5.68 4.57
N VAL A 307 10.44 6.17 4.33
CA VAL A 307 10.71 7.57 3.98
C VAL A 307 10.58 7.78 2.48
N MET A 308 9.51 8.44 2.06
CA MET A 308 9.19 8.69 0.66
C MET A 308 10.03 9.83 0.07
N ALA A 309 10.68 9.60 -1.07
CA ALA A 309 11.44 10.60 -1.79
C ALA A 309 10.53 11.63 -2.47
N THR A 310 11.05 12.80 -2.77
CA THR A 310 10.37 13.78 -3.63
C THR A 310 10.67 13.52 -5.11
N LEU A 311 9.83 14.07 -6.00
CA LEU A 311 10.09 14.00 -7.44
C LEU A 311 11.46 14.62 -7.82
N PRO A 312 11.88 15.79 -7.30
CA PRO A 312 13.23 16.31 -7.54
C PRO A 312 14.35 15.36 -7.10
N GLU A 313 14.22 14.69 -5.95
CA GLU A 313 15.22 13.70 -5.50
C GLU A 313 15.29 12.50 -6.46
N LEU A 314 14.14 12.02 -6.94
CA LEU A 314 14.10 10.94 -7.93
C LEU A 314 14.79 11.32 -9.23
N LEU A 315 14.45 12.49 -9.78
CA LEU A 315 15.01 12.94 -11.05
C LEU A 315 16.49 13.33 -10.93
N ALA A 316 16.95 13.77 -9.76
CA ALA A 316 18.37 13.98 -9.49
C ALA A 316 19.17 12.66 -9.47
N ALA A 317 18.57 11.61 -8.88
CA ALA A 317 19.20 10.28 -8.84
C ALA A 317 19.13 9.54 -10.20
N TYR A 318 18.02 9.73 -10.91
CA TYR A 318 17.71 9.02 -12.18
C TYR A 318 17.18 10.02 -13.25
N PRO A 319 18.06 10.84 -13.86
CA PRO A 319 17.63 11.85 -14.85
C PRO A 319 16.87 11.29 -16.06
N ALA A 320 17.13 10.03 -16.41
CA ALA A 320 16.47 9.34 -17.54
C ALA A 320 14.97 9.05 -17.29
N LEU A 321 14.47 9.25 -16.06
CA LEU A 321 13.06 9.06 -15.68
C LEU A 321 12.22 10.35 -15.78
N ALA A 322 12.82 11.45 -16.26
CA ALA A 322 12.19 12.76 -16.43
C ALA A 322 11.05 12.77 -17.48
#